data_2d1f397d328066e931c17b52fde407a1
#
_entry.id   2d1f397d328066e931c17b52fde407a1
#
_cell.length_a   1.000
_cell.length_b   1.000
_cell.length_c   1.000
_cell.angle_alpha   90.00
_cell.angle_beta   90.00
_cell.angle_gamma   90.00
#
_symmetry.space_group_name_H-M   'P 1'
#
loop_
_entity.id
_entity.type
_entity.pdbx_description
1 polymer ?
#
loop_
_entity_poly.entity_id
_entity_poly.type
_entity_poly.pdbx_seq_one_letter_code
_entity_poly.pdbx_strand_id
1 'polypeptide(L)'
;MANVTDSQYILIGTKKDIDDIYIELDKLDIESDNAYTLLSNLGMTKDNLNKFNLRCWFRDYNRIDDIILSIDAGEAWTVTDFKDALRELFPGIAIWFLVIEPGCDVFLSNDPNHIIFNGNYYLNVSSENGADEVCFLKTKDECVNVINKLFNTELKTYEEMKAYIDDVLNKKEGTKIILGEITYID
;
A
#
# COMPACT_ATOMS: atom_id res chain seq x y z
N MET A 1 15.79 11.31 7.17
CA MET A 1 14.36 11.01 7.39
C MET A 1 14.17 9.55 7.06
N ALA A 2 13.42 8.79 7.86
CA ALA A 2 13.04 7.45 7.47
C ALA A 2 12.03 7.56 6.32
N ASN A 3 12.19 6.78 5.27
CA ASN A 3 11.20 6.66 4.25
C ASN A 3 9.99 5.92 4.83
N VAL A 4 8.80 6.41 4.58
CA VAL A 4 7.55 5.83 5.07
C VAL A 4 6.74 5.40 3.86
N THR A 5 6.33 4.13 3.85
CA THR A 5 5.46 3.58 2.82
C THR A 5 4.01 4.01 3.03
N ASP A 6 3.22 3.96 1.98
CA ASP A 6 1.77 3.89 2.05
C ASP A 6 1.35 2.43 1.98
N SER A 7 0.76 1.92 3.05
CA SER A 7 0.38 0.52 3.19
C SER A 7 -1.12 0.40 3.40
N GLN A 8 -1.74 -0.47 2.63
CA GLN A 8 -3.15 -0.83 2.80
C GLN A 8 -3.26 -2.31 3.13
N TYR A 9 -4.03 -2.61 4.17
CA TYR A 9 -4.33 -3.97 4.61
C TYR A 9 -5.82 -4.25 4.52
N ILE A 10 -6.18 -5.44 4.02
CA ILE A 10 -7.52 -5.97 4.10
C ILE A 10 -7.47 -7.27 4.89
N LEU A 11 -8.13 -7.26 6.04
CA LEU A 11 -8.23 -8.40 6.95
C LEU A 11 -9.57 -9.09 6.72
N ILE A 12 -9.54 -10.40 6.53
CA ILE A 12 -10.74 -11.24 6.40
C ILE A 12 -10.66 -12.35 7.43
N GLY A 13 -11.60 -12.40 8.36
CA GLY A 13 -11.56 -13.33 9.47
C GLY A 13 -12.92 -13.66 10.04
N THR A 14 -12.94 -14.29 11.23
CA THR A 14 -14.21 -14.47 11.93
C THR A 14 -14.72 -13.12 12.45
N LYS A 15 -16.03 -13.00 12.67
CA LYS A 15 -16.61 -11.79 13.26
C LYS A 15 -15.92 -11.43 14.58
N LYS A 16 -15.62 -12.44 15.41
CA LYS A 16 -14.95 -12.22 16.69
C LYS A 16 -13.56 -11.62 16.51
N ASP A 17 -12.74 -12.17 15.63
CA ASP A 17 -11.38 -11.69 15.40
C ASP A 17 -11.39 -10.25 14.87
N ILE A 18 -12.31 -9.94 13.94
CA ILE A 18 -12.47 -8.60 13.39
C ILE A 18 -13.00 -7.63 14.45
N ASP A 19 -13.96 -8.04 15.29
CA ASP A 19 -14.44 -7.24 16.42
C ASP A 19 -13.31 -6.92 17.41
N ASP A 20 -12.50 -7.90 17.78
CA ASP A 20 -11.40 -7.73 18.73
C ASP A 20 -10.38 -6.70 18.20
N ILE A 21 -9.98 -6.81 16.92
CA ILE A 21 -9.03 -5.89 16.29
C ILE A 21 -9.65 -4.48 16.18
N TYR A 22 -10.88 -4.38 15.68
CA TYR A 22 -11.55 -3.10 15.46
C TYR A 22 -11.74 -2.32 16.78
N ILE A 23 -12.16 -3.01 17.86
CA ILE A 23 -12.34 -2.40 19.18
C ILE A 23 -11.01 -1.86 19.73
N GLU A 24 -9.90 -2.54 19.51
CA GLU A 24 -8.60 -2.07 19.99
C GLU A 24 -8.05 -0.93 19.10
N LEU A 25 -8.32 -0.94 17.79
CA LEU A 25 -8.01 0.20 16.91
C LEU A 25 -8.78 1.45 17.33
N ASP A 26 -10.07 1.31 17.67
CA ASP A 26 -10.95 2.43 18.06
C ASP A 26 -10.53 3.08 19.40
N LYS A 27 -9.72 2.39 20.21
CA LYS A 27 -9.16 2.91 21.45
C LYS A 27 -7.83 3.64 21.29
N LEU A 28 -7.17 3.49 20.11
CA LEU A 28 -5.88 4.10 19.88
C LEU A 28 -6.02 5.62 19.65
N ASP A 29 -5.04 6.34 20.14
CA ASP A 29 -4.77 7.69 19.67
C ASP A 29 -3.91 7.60 18.41
N ILE A 30 -4.52 7.78 17.24
CA ILE A 30 -3.87 7.64 15.93
C ILE A 30 -2.65 8.56 15.79
N GLU A 31 -2.60 9.70 16.49
CA GLU A 31 -1.47 10.63 16.42
C GLU A 31 -0.23 10.13 17.18
N SER A 32 -0.42 9.33 18.22
CA SER A 32 0.65 8.89 19.13
C SER A 32 0.90 7.39 19.18
N ASP A 33 -0.15 6.58 18.96
CA ASP A 33 -0.10 5.13 19.04
C ASP A 33 0.31 4.49 17.68
N ASN A 34 0.77 3.26 17.75
CA ASN A 34 1.27 2.52 16.59
C ASN A 34 0.93 1.03 16.70
N ALA A 35 1.41 0.23 15.75
CA ALA A 35 1.19 -1.20 15.72
C ALA A 35 1.67 -1.94 16.99
N TYR A 36 2.72 -1.45 17.65
CA TYR A 36 3.18 -2.01 18.91
C TYR A 36 2.09 -1.89 20.01
N THR A 37 1.47 -0.71 20.13
CA THR A 37 0.38 -0.46 21.09
C THR A 37 -0.81 -1.36 20.79
N LEU A 38 -1.25 -1.41 19.52
CA LEU A 38 -2.35 -2.27 19.09
C LEU A 38 -2.11 -3.74 19.47
N LEU A 39 -0.99 -4.30 19.06
CA LEU A 39 -0.67 -5.72 19.27
C LEU A 39 -0.50 -6.05 20.75
N SER A 40 0.04 -5.11 21.54
CA SER A 40 0.12 -5.23 23.00
C SER A 40 -1.27 -5.30 23.63
N ASN A 41 -2.19 -4.43 23.21
CA ASN A 41 -3.58 -4.41 23.70
C ASN A 41 -4.33 -5.69 23.32
N LEU A 42 -4.04 -6.24 22.14
CA LEU A 42 -4.57 -7.52 21.67
C LEU A 42 -3.95 -8.75 22.37
N GLY A 43 -3.00 -8.53 23.29
CA GLY A 43 -2.44 -9.57 24.16
C GLY A 43 -1.12 -10.19 23.68
N MET A 44 -0.45 -9.60 22.68
CA MET A 44 0.90 -10.06 22.31
C MET A 44 1.88 -9.76 23.43
N THR A 45 2.67 -10.75 23.82
CA THR A 45 3.67 -10.60 24.89
C THR A 45 4.81 -9.70 24.41
N LYS A 46 5.47 -9.02 25.36
CA LYS A 46 6.63 -8.16 25.05
C LYS A 46 7.75 -8.89 24.33
N ASP A 47 7.98 -10.16 24.67
CA ASP A 47 9.02 -10.98 24.02
C ASP A 47 8.68 -11.28 22.56
N ASN A 48 7.40 -11.47 22.24
CA ASN A 48 6.94 -11.65 20.86
C ASN A 48 6.96 -10.32 20.10
N LEU A 49 6.49 -9.22 20.70
CA LEU A 49 6.56 -7.88 20.09
C LEU A 49 7.98 -7.49 19.68
N ASN A 50 8.97 -7.84 20.49
CA ASN A 50 10.38 -7.52 20.23
C ASN A 50 11.01 -8.31 19.04
N LYS A 51 10.29 -9.30 18.50
CA LYS A 51 10.74 -10.03 17.30
C LYS A 51 10.51 -9.25 16.00
N PHE A 52 9.62 -8.24 16.05
CA PHE A 52 9.16 -7.49 14.89
C PHE A 52 9.59 -6.03 14.98
N ASN A 53 9.88 -5.43 13.84
CA ASN A 53 10.09 -3.99 13.75
C ASN A 53 8.75 -3.29 13.47
N LEU A 54 7.98 -3.02 14.52
CA LEU A 54 6.62 -2.50 14.44
C LEU A 54 6.59 -0.97 14.26
N ARG A 55 7.36 -0.45 13.33
CA ARG A 55 7.32 0.97 12.91
C ARG A 55 6.21 1.17 11.88
N CYS A 56 4.99 0.93 12.31
CA CYS A 56 3.77 1.03 11.54
C CYS A 56 2.79 1.93 12.31
N TRP A 57 2.33 2.99 11.68
CA TRP A 57 1.37 3.97 12.22
C TRP A 57 0.09 3.92 11.40
N PHE A 58 -1.04 3.82 12.09
CA PHE A 58 -2.34 3.79 11.44
C PHE A 58 -2.73 5.20 11.03
N ARG A 59 -3.33 5.34 9.83
CA ARG A 59 -3.85 6.61 9.30
C ARG A 59 -5.36 6.61 9.28
N ASP A 60 -5.94 5.48 8.89
CA ASP A 60 -7.38 5.27 8.83
C ASP A 60 -7.69 3.78 8.94
N TYR A 61 -8.90 3.46 9.34
CA TYR A 61 -9.41 2.10 9.35
C TYR A 61 -10.92 2.12 9.17
N ASN A 62 -11.44 1.15 8.44
CA ASN A 62 -12.86 1.05 8.13
C ASN A 62 -13.33 -0.39 8.18
N ARG A 63 -14.37 -0.63 8.98
CA ARG A 63 -15.04 -1.91 8.98
C ARG A 63 -15.99 -1.98 7.79
N ILE A 64 -15.67 -2.82 6.80
CA ILE A 64 -16.46 -2.98 5.57
C ILE A 64 -17.72 -3.81 5.86
N ASP A 65 -17.56 -4.90 6.64
CA ASP A 65 -18.67 -5.72 7.13
C ASP A 65 -18.27 -6.49 8.42
N ASP A 66 -19.04 -7.48 8.82
CA ASP A 66 -18.80 -8.26 10.06
C ASP A 66 -17.51 -9.07 10.05
N ILE A 67 -16.96 -9.36 8.88
CA ILE A 67 -15.78 -10.23 8.70
C ILE A 67 -14.65 -9.59 7.92
N ILE A 68 -14.79 -8.31 7.51
CA ILE A 68 -13.80 -7.59 6.69
C ILE A 68 -13.47 -6.24 7.33
N LEU A 69 -12.18 -6.01 7.54
CA LEU A 69 -11.61 -4.76 8.03
C LEU A 69 -10.53 -4.25 7.08
N SER A 70 -10.62 -2.98 6.69
CA SER A 70 -9.56 -2.25 5.97
C SER A 70 -8.77 -1.41 6.94
N ILE A 71 -7.45 -1.35 6.77
CA ILE A 71 -6.53 -0.52 7.54
C ILE A 71 -5.57 0.17 6.58
N ASP A 72 -5.50 1.49 6.66
CA ASP A 72 -4.49 2.30 5.98
C ASP A 72 -3.39 2.69 6.98
N ALA A 73 -2.14 2.45 6.61
CA ALA A 73 -1.00 2.66 7.50
C ALA A 73 0.20 3.27 6.78
N GLY A 74 1.09 3.86 7.56
CA GLY A 74 2.45 4.20 7.14
C GLY A 74 3.43 3.28 7.83
N GLU A 75 4.37 2.68 7.08
CA GLU A 75 5.40 1.81 7.64
C GLU A 75 6.79 2.30 7.32
N ALA A 76 7.74 2.05 8.21
CA ALA A 76 9.13 2.42 7.99
C ALA A 76 10.04 1.19 8.14
N TRP A 77 10.86 0.94 7.09
CA TRP A 77 11.99 -0.01 7.03
C TRP A 77 11.64 -1.49 6.84
N THR A 78 10.52 -1.95 7.36
CA THR A 78 10.03 -3.32 7.12
C THR A 78 8.53 -3.26 6.89
N VAL A 79 8.10 -3.75 5.75
CA VAL A 79 6.72 -3.60 5.27
C VAL A 79 5.85 -4.84 5.52
N THR A 80 6.38 -5.87 6.17
CA THR A 80 5.64 -7.12 6.44
C THR A 80 5.54 -7.45 7.92
N ASP A 81 6.32 -6.79 8.78
CA ASP A 81 6.41 -7.12 10.20
C ASP A 81 5.06 -6.96 10.93
N PHE A 82 4.28 -5.95 10.58
CA PHE A 82 2.93 -5.80 11.14
C PHE A 82 2.01 -6.96 10.72
N LYS A 83 2.00 -7.30 9.43
CA LYS A 83 1.24 -8.45 8.91
C LYS A 83 1.63 -9.74 9.62
N ASP A 84 2.92 -9.99 9.75
CA ASP A 84 3.42 -11.24 10.32
C ASP A 84 3.12 -11.33 11.83
N ALA A 85 3.26 -10.22 12.56
CA ALA A 85 2.88 -10.15 13.96
C ALA A 85 1.37 -10.35 14.17
N LEU A 86 0.55 -9.73 13.33
CA LEU A 86 -0.91 -9.91 13.40
C LEU A 86 -1.33 -11.35 13.09
N ARG A 87 -0.67 -12.00 12.11
CA ARG A 87 -0.89 -13.41 11.77
C ARG A 87 -0.49 -14.35 12.91
N GLU A 88 0.55 -14.01 13.70
CA GLU A 88 0.93 -14.78 14.90
C GLU A 88 -0.17 -14.77 15.96
N LEU A 89 -0.85 -13.62 16.18
CA LEU A 89 -1.98 -13.51 17.09
C LEU A 89 -3.27 -14.14 16.56
N PHE A 90 -3.52 -13.99 15.29
CA PHE A 90 -4.76 -14.41 14.63
C PHE A 90 -4.46 -15.33 13.43
N PRO A 91 -4.02 -16.58 13.65
CA PRO A 91 -3.60 -17.46 12.57
C PRO A 91 -4.73 -17.86 11.60
N GLY A 92 -5.99 -17.57 11.94
CA GLY A 92 -7.16 -17.81 11.11
C GLY A 92 -7.55 -16.63 10.21
N ILE A 93 -6.88 -15.46 10.34
CA ILE A 93 -7.18 -14.28 9.52
C ILE A 93 -6.40 -14.36 8.20
N ALA A 94 -7.10 -14.18 7.08
CA ALA A 94 -6.46 -13.86 5.81
C ALA A 94 -6.10 -12.37 5.79
N ILE A 95 -4.83 -12.07 5.52
CA ILE A 95 -4.30 -10.70 5.45
C ILE A 95 -3.83 -10.44 4.04
N TRP A 96 -4.51 -9.53 3.35
CA TRP A 96 -4.11 -9.01 2.04
C TRP A 96 -3.46 -7.65 2.23
N PHE A 97 -2.41 -7.35 1.48
CA PHE A 97 -1.74 -6.06 1.59
C PHE A 97 -1.27 -5.52 0.23
N LEU A 98 -1.22 -4.20 0.17
CA LEU A 98 -0.58 -3.42 -0.88
C LEU A 98 0.29 -2.36 -0.21
N VAL A 99 1.55 -2.30 -0.60
CA VAL A 99 2.54 -1.36 -0.05
C VAL A 99 3.20 -0.59 -1.18
N ILE A 100 3.18 0.73 -1.08
CA ILE A 100 3.71 1.64 -2.09
C ILE A 100 4.68 2.62 -1.43
N GLU A 101 5.93 2.64 -1.89
CA GLU A 101 6.90 3.69 -1.57
C GLU A 101 7.70 4.06 -2.82
N PRO A 102 7.21 5.03 -3.59
CA PRO A 102 7.83 5.43 -4.85
C PRO A 102 9.27 5.94 -4.71
N GLY A 103 9.61 6.53 -3.57
CA GLY A 103 10.94 7.08 -3.31
C GLY A 103 12.03 6.01 -3.17
N CYS A 104 11.65 4.76 -2.93
CA CYS A 104 12.55 3.62 -2.79
C CYS A 104 12.23 2.49 -3.77
N ASP A 105 11.42 2.75 -4.80
CA ASP A 105 10.95 1.75 -5.77
C ASP A 105 10.29 0.52 -5.12
N VAL A 106 9.56 0.74 -4.01
CA VAL A 106 8.84 -0.33 -3.32
C VAL A 106 7.39 -0.36 -3.79
N PHE A 107 7.02 -1.44 -4.45
CA PHE A 107 5.67 -1.72 -4.94
C PHE A 107 5.38 -3.19 -4.67
N LEU A 108 4.76 -3.50 -3.52
CA LEU A 108 4.59 -4.87 -3.04
C LEU A 108 3.13 -5.21 -2.78
N SER A 109 2.74 -6.45 -3.08
CA SER A 109 1.43 -7.00 -2.72
C SER A 109 1.53 -8.51 -2.52
N ASN A 110 0.59 -9.11 -1.80
CA ASN A 110 0.38 -10.55 -1.76
C ASN A 110 -0.88 -11.01 -2.51
N ASP A 111 -1.37 -10.20 -3.43
CA ASP A 111 -2.56 -10.50 -4.25
C ASP A 111 -2.24 -10.71 -5.74
N PRO A 112 -1.53 -11.78 -6.11
CA PRO A 112 -1.13 -12.03 -7.50
C PRO A 112 -2.33 -12.31 -8.44
N ASN A 113 -3.50 -12.58 -7.89
CA ASN A 113 -4.72 -12.85 -8.65
C ASN A 113 -5.67 -11.65 -8.73
N HIS A 114 -5.29 -10.51 -8.16
CA HIS A 114 -6.10 -9.28 -8.15
C HIS A 114 -7.52 -9.47 -7.58
N ILE A 115 -7.60 -10.24 -6.49
CA ILE A 115 -8.88 -10.50 -5.81
C ILE A 115 -9.33 -9.27 -5.03
N ILE A 116 -8.38 -8.58 -4.39
CA ILE A 116 -8.59 -7.42 -3.51
C ILE A 116 -8.05 -6.16 -4.16
N PHE A 117 -6.77 -6.18 -4.60
CA PHE A 117 -6.10 -5.02 -5.18
C PHE A 117 -6.01 -5.14 -6.70
N ASN A 118 -6.49 -4.12 -7.40
CA ASN A 118 -6.45 -4.13 -8.85
C ASN A 118 -5.11 -3.60 -9.37
N GLY A 119 -4.53 -4.29 -10.35
CA GLY A 119 -3.43 -3.81 -11.16
C GLY A 119 -2.08 -4.41 -10.85
N ASN A 120 -1.27 -4.52 -11.92
CA ASN A 120 0.14 -4.93 -11.89
C ASN A 120 1.08 -3.74 -11.88
N TYR A 121 0.55 -2.55 -12.17
CA TYR A 121 1.32 -1.32 -12.35
C TYR A 121 0.71 -0.20 -11.53
N TYR A 122 1.58 0.52 -10.84
CA TYR A 122 1.27 1.78 -10.19
C TYR A 122 1.73 2.93 -11.08
N LEU A 123 0.84 3.86 -11.36
CA LEU A 123 1.17 5.08 -12.09
C LEU A 123 0.66 6.28 -11.29
N ASN A 124 1.57 7.17 -10.93
CA ASN A 124 1.24 8.46 -10.31
C ASN A 124 1.78 9.57 -11.21
N VAL A 125 0.89 10.43 -11.63
CA VAL A 125 1.18 11.61 -12.45
C VAL A 125 0.83 12.83 -11.64
N SER A 126 1.77 13.76 -11.48
CA SER A 126 1.55 15.08 -10.91
C SER A 126 2.12 16.14 -11.84
N SER A 127 1.33 17.14 -12.21
CA SER A 127 1.80 18.23 -13.06
C SER A 127 1.18 19.57 -12.68
N GLU A 128 1.93 20.67 -12.82
CA GLU A 128 1.45 22.04 -12.58
C GLU A 128 0.25 22.43 -13.47
N ASN A 129 0.01 21.72 -14.54
CA ASN A 129 -1.13 21.94 -15.44
C ASN A 129 -2.41 21.23 -14.99
N GLY A 130 -2.42 20.65 -13.77
CA GLY A 130 -3.61 20.04 -13.18
C GLY A 130 -3.89 18.59 -13.63
N ALA A 131 -2.94 17.93 -14.28
CA ALA A 131 -3.03 16.49 -14.53
C ALA A 131 -2.47 15.74 -13.31
N ASP A 132 -3.28 15.62 -12.26
CA ASP A 132 -2.96 14.79 -11.10
C ASP A 132 -3.79 13.52 -11.18
N GLU A 133 -3.13 12.38 -11.34
CA GLU A 133 -3.82 11.09 -11.46
C GLU A 133 -2.99 9.99 -10.79
N VAL A 134 -3.65 9.17 -9.97
CA VAL A 134 -3.07 7.95 -9.40
C VAL A 134 -3.89 6.78 -9.89
N CYS A 135 -3.24 5.85 -10.58
CA CYS A 135 -3.89 4.69 -11.19
C CYS A 135 -3.20 3.38 -10.79
N PHE A 136 -4.01 2.36 -10.58
CA PHE A 136 -3.57 0.97 -10.59
C PHE A 136 -4.04 0.32 -11.90
N LEU A 137 -3.11 -0.14 -12.71
CA LEU A 137 -3.35 -0.60 -14.09
C LEU A 137 -2.96 -2.07 -14.22
N LYS A 138 -3.70 -2.82 -15.04
CA LYS A 138 -3.51 -4.26 -15.20
C LYS A 138 -2.45 -4.61 -16.22
N THR A 139 -2.32 -3.79 -17.25
CA THR A 139 -1.47 -4.08 -18.41
C THR A 139 -0.55 -2.91 -18.77
N LYS A 140 0.53 -3.23 -19.45
CA LYS A 140 1.45 -2.24 -20.03
C LYS A 140 0.74 -1.32 -21.02
N ASP A 141 -0.19 -1.85 -21.80
CA ASP A 141 -0.97 -1.08 -22.77
C ASP A 141 -1.88 -0.05 -22.10
N GLU A 142 -2.46 -0.40 -20.94
CA GLU A 142 -3.22 0.57 -20.15
C GLU A 142 -2.35 1.73 -19.67
N CYS A 143 -1.09 1.46 -19.24
CA CYS A 143 -0.15 2.52 -18.88
C CYS A 143 0.12 3.46 -20.06
N VAL A 144 0.39 2.89 -21.24
CA VAL A 144 0.60 3.66 -22.47
C VAL A 144 -0.61 4.53 -22.81
N ASN A 145 -1.81 3.97 -22.72
CA ASN A 145 -3.04 4.68 -23.01
C ASN A 145 -3.30 5.86 -22.05
N VAL A 146 -3.01 5.69 -20.75
CA VAL A 146 -3.15 6.78 -19.77
C VAL A 146 -2.18 7.92 -20.09
N ILE A 147 -0.90 7.62 -20.35
CA ILE A 147 0.09 8.65 -20.71
C ILE A 147 -0.28 9.34 -22.01
N ASN A 148 -0.69 8.59 -23.03
CA ASN A 148 -1.13 9.18 -24.31
C ASN A 148 -2.29 10.14 -24.10
N LYS A 149 -3.27 9.78 -23.29
CA LYS A 149 -4.44 10.62 -23.00
C LYS A 149 -4.06 11.89 -22.23
N LEU A 150 -3.22 11.77 -21.18
CA LEU A 150 -2.86 12.89 -20.31
C LEU A 150 -1.95 13.91 -21.03
N PHE A 151 -1.05 13.44 -21.89
CA PHE A 151 -0.03 14.30 -22.53
C PHE A 151 -0.25 14.48 -24.04
N ASN A 152 -1.38 13.99 -24.58
CA ASN A 152 -1.75 14.09 -25.99
C ASN A 152 -0.63 13.57 -26.91
N THR A 153 -0.15 12.35 -26.65
CA THR A 153 0.90 11.66 -27.40
C THR A 153 0.35 10.43 -28.13
N GLU A 154 1.16 9.84 -29.02
CA GLU A 154 0.79 8.65 -29.80
C GLU A 154 1.84 7.54 -29.62
N LEU A 155 2.29 7.33 -28.38
CA LEU A 155 3.23 6.26 -28.03
C LEU A 155 2.58 4.90 -28.27
N LYS A 156 3.35 3.94 -28.78
CA LYS A 156 2.82 2.63 -29.20
C LYS A 156 3.22 1.50 -28.28
N THR A 157 4.34 1.64 -27.56
CA THR A 157 4.88 0.59 -26.72
C THR A 157 5.16 1.10 -25.31
N TYR A 158 5.24 0.18 -24.37
CA TYR A 158 5.60 0.48 -22.98
C TYR A 158 7.04 1.03 -22.88
N GLU A 159 7.95 0.54 -23.70
CA GLU A 159 9.34 0.98 -23.76
C GLU A 159 9.43 2.42 -24.29
N GLU A 160 8.68 2.76 -25.34
CA GLU A 160 8.57 4.14 -25.83
C GLU A 160 8.00 5.07 -24.76
N MET A 161 6.99 4.61 -24.03
CA MET A 161 6.39 5.38 -22.93
C MET A 161 7.40 5.62 -21.81
N LYS A 162 8.14 4.61 -21.38
CA LYS A 162 9.18 4.76 -20.33
C LYS A 162 10.24 5.76 -20.77
N ALA A 163 10.76 5.61 -21.98
CA ALA A 163 11.75 6.55 -22.52
C ALA A 163 11.20 7.99 -22.58
N TYR A 164 9.95 8.18 -22.98
CA TYR A 164 9.29 9.48 -22.99
C TYR A 164 9.12 10.08 -21.59
N ILE A 165 8.74 9.28 -20.60
CA ILE A 165 8.66 9.70 -19.20
C ILE A 165 10.02 10.19 -18.72
N ASP A 166 11.08 9.40 -18.90
CA ASP A 166 12.42 9.68 -18.39
C ASP A 166 13.09 10.85 -19.12
N ASP A 167 12.94 10.90 -20.44
CA ASP A 167 13.67 11.86 -21.29
C ASP A 167 12.94 13.21 -21.43
N VAL A 168 11.62 13.21 -21.33
CA VAL A 168 10.80 14.40 -21.60
C VAL A 168 10.05 14.86 -20.37
N LEU A 169 9.20 14.00 -19.79
CA LEU A 169 8.24 14.42 -18.77
C LEU A 169 8.90 14.69 -17.42
N ASN A 170 9.77 13.81 -16.93
CA ASN A 170 10.45 14.00 -15.65
C ASN A 170 11.53 15.10 -15.67
N LYS A 171 11.92 15.57 -16.87
CA LYS A 171 12.80 16.74 -17.03
C LYS A 171 12.03 18.05 -17.14
N LYS A 172 10.73 18.00 -17.29
CA LYS A 172 9.88 19.18 -17.38
C LYS A 172 9.59 19.69 -15.97
N GLU A 173 9.90 20.96 -15.73
CA GLU A 173 9.62 21.59 -14.45
C GLU A 173 8.12 21.47 -14.06
N GLY A 174 7.86 21.15 -12.80
CA GLY A 174 6.50 20.96 -12.30
C GLY A 174 5.80 19.67 -12.76
N THR A 175 6.49 18.76 -13.43
CA THR A 175 5.94 17.46 -13.81
C THR A 175 6.72 16.35 -13.13
N LYS A 176 6.03 15.44 -12.46
CA LYS A 176 6.60 14.24 -11.85
C LYS A 176 5.74 13.04 -12.19
N ILE A 177 6.37 12.03 -12.77
CA ILE A 177 5.71 10.76 -13.06
C ILE A 177 6.47 9.63 -12.38
N ILE A 178 5.72 8.83 -11.65
CA ILE A 178 6.21 7.63 -10.98
C ILE A 178 5.48 6.45 -11.59
N LEU A 179 6.25 5.49 -12.09
CA LEU A 179 5.76 4.26 -12.66
C LEU A 179 6.44 3.10 -11.95
N GLY A 180 5.66 2.23 -11.32
CA GLY A 180 6.15 1.04 -10.63
C GLY A 180 5.43 -0.23 -11.09
N GLU A 181 6.17 -1.33 -11.14
CA GLU A 181 5.61 -2.68 -11.34
C GLU A 181 5.45 -3.36 -9.99
N ILE A 182 4.24 -3.88 -9.68
CA ILE A 182 3.96 -4.50 -8.40
C ILE A 182 4.63 -5.87 -8.33
N THR A 183 5.46 -6.04 -7.32
CA THR A 183 6.11 -7.32 -6.99
C THR A 183 5.25 -8.08 -5.99
N TYR A 184 4.96 -9.35 -6.27
CA TYR A 184 4.16 -10.19 -5.40
C TYR A 184 5.05 -10.96 -4.43
N ILE A 185 4.71 -10.89 -3.15
CA ILE A 185 5.39 -11.59 -2.06
C ILE A 185 4.36 -12.28 -1.16
N ASP A 186 4.76 -13.34 -0.42
CA ASP A 186 3.88 -14.10 0.49
C ASP A 186 3.61 -13.36 1.82
#